data_088fb595c43865ef777f9d2c152ccec2
#
_entry.id   088fb595c43865ef777f9d2c152ccec2
#
_cell.length_a   1.000
_cell.length_b   1.000
_cell.length_c   1.000
_cell.angle_alpha   90.00
_cell.angle_beta   90.00
_cell.angle_gamma   90.00
#
_symmetry.space_group_name_H-M   'P 1'
#
loop_
_entity.id
_entity.type
_entity.pdbx_description
1 polymer ?
#
loop_
_entity_poly.entity_id
_entity_poly.type
_entity_poly.pdbx_seq_one_letter_code
_entity_poly.pdbx_strand_id
1 'polypeptide(L)'
;MAATFESIGSLRIDDSRFAIYGNILSGKLSSGQTVVIPLNGSKSITLRIDSIEFLDRIRENISYVALTFHKLDGETVDLLKSHNLANAMLEISNP
;
A
#
# COMPACT_ATOMS: atom_id res chain seq x y z
N MET A 1 6.97 -14.84 3.17
CA MET A 1 6.94 -13.41 2.88
C MET A 1 7.64 -13.15 1.55
N ALA A 2 6.99 -12.53 0.59
CA ALA A 2 7.56 -12.28 -0.74
C ALA A 2 8.33 -10.96 -0.79
N ALA A 3 7.90 -9.95 -0.04
CA ALA A 3 8.53 -8.64 -0.04
C ALA A 3 8.21 -7.89 1.25
N THR A 4 9.05 -6.89 1.53
CA THR A 4 8.82 -5.93 2.60
C THR A 4 8.77 -4.54 1.99
N PHE A 5 7.77 -3.76 2.37
CA PHE A 5 7.51 -2.45 1.80
C PHE A 5 7.38 -1.43 2.93
N GLU A 6 8.10 -0.32 2.81
CA GLU A 6 7.98 0.78 3.74
C GLU A 6 7.04 1.82 3.15
N SER A 7 5.88 2.02 3.78
CA SER A 7 4.96 3.04 3.33
C SER A 7 5.40 4.41 3.83
N ILE A 8 5.33 5.39 2.93
CA ILE A 8 5.62 6.79 3.26
C ILE A 8 4.32 7.55 3.45
N GLY A 9 3.31 7.20 2.68
CA GLY A 9 2.02 7.83 2.77
C GLY A 9 0.98 7.04 1.99
N SER A 10 -0.22 7.57 1.97
CA SER A 10 -1.34 6.95 1.30
C SER A 10 -2.23 8.01 0.67
N LEU A 11 -3.03 7.60 -0.30
CA LEU A 11 -3.90 8.49 -1.05
C LEU A 11 -5.20 7.77 -1.39
N ARG A 12 -6.32 8.39 -1.04
CA ARG A 12 -7.61 7.95 -1.53
C ARG A 12 -7.78 8.42 -2.97
N ILE A 13 -8.03 7.48 -3.89
CA ILE A 13 -8.24 7.80 -5.29
C ILE A 13 -9.71 8.15 -5.52
N ASP A 14 -10.61 7.27 -5.05
CA ASP A 14 -12.05 7.51 -5.07
C ASP A 14 -12.74 6.62 -4.02
N ASP A 15 -14.05 6.45 -4.11
CA ASP A 15 -14.82 5.70 -3.09
C ASP A 15 -14.51 4.21 -3.04
N SER A 16 -13.84 3.66 -4.05
CA SER A 16 -13.53 2.23 -4.12
C SER A 16 -12.06 1.94 -4.37
N ARG A 17 -11.22 2.96 -4.53
CA ARG A 17 -9.80 2.80 -4.84
C ARG A 17 -8.93 3.58 -3.88
N PHE A 18 -7.80 2.98 -3.52
CA PHE A 18 -6.86 3.54 -2.58
C PHE A 18 -5.44 3.19 -3.01
N ALA A 19 -4.48 4.05 -2.70
CA ALA A 19 -3.07 3.81 -3.01
C ALA A 19 -2.21 4.03 -1.78
N ILE A 20 -1.19 3.19 -1.65
CA ILE A 20 -0.14 3.33 -0.63
C ILE A 20 1.17 3.46 -1.38
N TYR A 21 1.91 4.53 -1.11
CA TYR A 21 3.18 4.75 -1.80
C TYR A 21 4.36 4.72 -0.82
N GLY A 22 5.50 4.29 -1.33
CA GLY A 22 6.71 4.18 -0.52
C GLY A 22 7.81 3.46 -1.27
N ASN A 23 8.60 2.67 -0.55
CA ASN A 23 9.78 2.01 -1.09
C ASN A 23 9.79 0.52 -0.80
N ILE A 24 10.32 -0.26 -1.75
CA ILE A 24 10.57 -1.68 -1.54
C ILE A 24 11.86 -1.81 -0.74
N LEU A 25 11.80 -2.48 0.41
CA LEU A 25 12.98 -2.75 1.23
C LEU A 25 13.62 -4.07 0.87
N SER A 26 12.83 -5.07 0.52
CA SER A 26 13.35 -6.38 0.12
C SER A 26 12.31 -7.11 -0.73
N GLY A 27 12.78 -8.05 -1.54
CA GLY A 27 11.90 -8.90 -2.35
C GLY A 27 11.42 -8.24 -3.62
N LYS A 28 10.45 -8.87 -4.26
CA LYS A 28 9.86 -8.39 -5.51
C LYS A 28 8.37 -8.22 -5.38
N LEU A 29 7.85 -7.14 -5.95
CA LEU A 29 6.42 -6.86 -6.00
C LEU A 29 5.83 -7.33 -7.32
N SER A 30 4.61 -7.84 -7.25
CA SER A 30 3.82 -8.16 -8.45
C SER A 30 2.34 -8.02 -8.11
N SER A 31 1.53 -7.77 -9.14
CA SER A 31 0.09 -7.70 -8.95
C SER A 31 -0.44 -9.06 -8.50
N GLY A 32 -1.52 -9.05 -7.74
CA GLY A 32 -2.10 -10.28 -7.20
C GLY A 32 -1.55 -10.69 -5.85
N GLN A 33 -0.43 -10.13 -5.41
CA GLN A 33 0.08 -10.37 -4.06
C GLN A 33 -0.84 -9.72 -3.03
N THR A 34 -0.73 -10.17 -1.78
CA THR A 34 -1.50 -9.61 -0.68
C THR A 34 -0.60 -8.81 0.25
N VAL A 35 -1.14 -7.76 0.83
CA VAL A 35 -0.45 -6.94 1.81
C VAL A 35 -1.24 -6.91 3.10
N VAL A 36 -0.55 -7.06 4.23
CA VAL A 36 -1.14 -6.95 5.55
C VAL A 36 -0.90 -5.54 6.06
N ILE A 37 -1.98 -4.82 6.32
CA ILE A 37 -1.92 -3.44 6.79
C ILE A 37 -2.30 -3.43 8.27
N PRO A 38 -1.37 -3.06 9.17
CA PRO A 38 -1.68 -3.01 10.59
C PRO A 38 -2.62 -1.85 10.90
N LEU A 39 -3.60 -2.12 11.74
CA LEU A 39 -4.52 -1.13 12.24
C LEU A 39 -4.26 -0.93 13.73
N ASN A 40 -5.14 -0.21 14.41
CA ASN A 40 -4.99 0.03 15.84
C ASN A 40 -5.09 -1.26 16.65
N GLY A 41 -4.24 -1.37 17.67
CA GLY A 41 -4.19 -2.55 18.52
C GLY A 41 -3.60 -3.75 17.79
N SER A 42 -4.19 -4.92 17.97
CA SER A 42 -3.75 -6.15 17.32
C SER A 42 -4.50 -6.44 16.02
N LYS A 43 -5.27 -5.48 15.53
CA LYS A 43 -6.06 -5.65 14.31
C LYS A 43 -5.24 -5.37 13.08
N SER A 44 -5.55 -6.06 12.00
CA SER A 44 -4.96 -5.82 10.69
C SER A 44 -6.00 -6.09 9.61
N ILE A 45 -5.72 -5.57 8.42
CA ILE A 45 -6.53 -5.85 7.24
C ILE A 45 -5.60 -6.37 6.14
N THR A 46 -6.06 -7.37 5.41
CA THR A 46 -5.31 -7.95 4.29
C THR A 46 -5.99 -7.55 3.00
N LEU A 47 -5.23 -6.92 2.11
CA LEU A 47 -5.73 -6.47 0.82
C LEU A 47 -4.90 -7.07 -0.31
N ARG A 48 -5.55 -7.29 -1.45
CA ARG A 48 -4.89 -7.76 -2.66
C ARG A 48 -4.41 -6.57 -3.48
N ILE A 49 -3.14 -6.59 -3.89
CA ILE A 49 -2.59 -5.56 -4.75
C ILE A 49 -3.15 -5.74 -6.15
N ASP A 50 -3.81 -4.70 -6.66
CA ASP A 50 -4.39 -4.73 -7.99
C ASP A 50 -3.38 -4.32 -9.06
N SER A 51 -2.62 -3.25 -8.79
CA SER A 51 -1.56 -2.83 -9.69
C SER A 51 -0.44 -2.16 -8.91
N ILE A 52 0.73 -2.08 -9.56
CA ILE A 52 1.92 -1.45 -9.00
C ILE A 52 2.37 -0.40 -10.00
N GLU A 53 2.55 0.82 -9.52
CA GLU A 53 2.96 1.94 -10.36
C GLU A 53 4.23 2.57 -9.82
N PHE A 54 5.07 3.07 -10.72
CA PHE A 54 6.31 3.74 -10.36
C PHE A 54 6.12 5.24 -10.54
N LEU A 55 6.40 5.99 -9.48
CA LEU A 55 6.24 7.43 -9.45
C LEU A 55 7.63 8.07 -9.37
N ASP A 56 8.03 8.79 -10.42
CA ASP A 56 9.31 9.48 -10.45
C ASP A 56 9.10 10.98 -10.32
N ARG A 57 9.85 11.60 -9.40
CA ARG A 57 9.89 13.04 -9.26
C ARG A 57 11.28 13.52 -9.69
N ILE A 58 11.40 13.90 -10.96
CA ILE A 58 12.67 14.24 -11.58
C ILE A 58 13.37 15.40 -10.88
N ARG A 59 12.61 16.43 -10.51
CA ARG A 59 13.20 17.63 -9.86
C ARG A 59 13.80 17.33 -8.51
N GLU A 60 13.23 16.37 -7.78
CA GLU A 60 13.65 16.01 -6.43
C GLU A 60 14.54 14.78 -6.42
N ASN A 61 14.76 14.19 -7.59
CA ASN A 61 15.51 12.94 -7.74
C ASN A 61 14.99 11.83 -6.82
N ILE A 62 13.67 11.73 -6.71
CA ILE A 62 13.00 10.77 -5.83
C ILE A 62 12.13 9.84 -6.68
N SER A 63 12.20 8.56 -6.39
CA SER A 63 11.34 7.54 -6.99
C SER A 63 10.56 6.83 -5.91
N TYR A 64 9.25 6.67 -6.13
CA TYR A 64 8.38 5.92 -5.25
C TYR A 64 7.68 4.81 -6.00
N VAL A 65 7.28 3.80 -5.25
CA VAL A 65 6.42 2.73 -5.75
C VAL A 65 5.06 2.90 -5.11
N ALA A 66 4.00 2.83 -5.91
CA ALA A 66 2.63 2.91 -5.41
C ALA A 66 1.94 1.57 -5.58
N LEU A 67 1.36 1.08 -4.50
CA LEU A 67 0.51 -0.10 -4.50
C LEU A 67 -0.94 0.37 -4.59
N THR A 68 -1.67 -0.05 -5.61
CA THR A 68 -3.06 0.36 -5.79
C THR A 68 -4.00 -0.79 -5.48
N PHE A 69 -5.10 -0.44 -4.83
CA PHE A 69 -6.14 -1.37 -4.41
C PHE A 69 -7.46 -0.91 -5.01
N HIS A 70 -8.15 -1.81 -5.69
CA HIS A 70 -9.41 -1.51 -6.37
C HIS A 70 -10.55 -2.32 -5.76
N LYS A 71 -11.77 -1.96 -6.12
CA LYS A 71 -12.98 -2.69 -5.70
C LYS A 71 -13.13 -2.80 -4.17
N LEU A 72 -12.66 -1.79 -3.46
CA LEU A 72 -12.84 -1.71 -2.03
C LEU A 72 -14.24 -1.19 -1.70
N ASP A 73 -14.79 -1.59 -0.56
CA ASP A 73 -16.02 -0.97 -0.09
C ASP A 73 -15.72 0.37 0.59
N GLY A 74 -16.76 1.20 0.77
CA GLY A 74 -16.59 2.52 1.35
C GLY A 74 -16.06 2.48 2.78
N GLU A 75 -16.46 1.48 3.56
CA GLU A 75 -15.97 1.32 4.93
C GLU A 75 -14.47 1.04 4.96
N THR A 76 -13.99 0.19 4.06
CA THR A 76 -12.56 -0.13 3.97
C THR A 76 -11.76 1.10 3.59
N VAL A 77 -12.21 1.87 2.60
CA VAL A 77 -11.53 3.10 2.18
C VAL A 77 -11.49 4.11 3.34
N ASP A 78 -12.60 4.31 4.03
CA ASP A 78 -12.66 5.22 5.17
C ASP A 78 -11.73 4.77 6.30
N LEU A 79 -11.69 3.47 6.57
CA LEU A 79 -10.83 2.90 7.59
C LEU A 79 -9.35 3.14 7.26
N LEU A 80 -8.94 2.89 6.02
CA LEU A 80 -7.57 3.12 5.57
C LEU A 80 -7.21 4.59 5.63
N LYS A 81 -8.12 5.46 5.22
CA LYS A 81 -7.88 6.90 5.25
C LYS A 81 -7.71 7.43 6.67
N SER A 82 -8.40 6.85 7.65
CA SER A 82 -8.31 7.29 9.04
C SER A 82 -7.03 6.86 9.74
N HIS A 83 -6.26 5.97 9.15
CA HIS A 83 -5.00 5.48 9.74
C HIS A 83 -3.80 6.17 9.12
N ASN A 84 -2.84 6.50 9.97
CA ASN A 84 -1.57 7.07 9.51
C ASN A 84 -0.66 5.93 9.08
N LEU A 85 -0.44 5.81 7.77
CA LEU A 85 0.42 4.78 7.20
C LEU A 85 1.82 5.28 6.91
N ALA A 86 2.18 6.49 7.36
CA ALA A 86 3.52 7.01 7.19
C ALA A 86 4.51 6.20 8.03
N ASN A 87 5.62 5.81 7.41
CA ASN A 87 6.70 5.05 8.05
C ASN A 87 6.27 3.69 8.60
N ALA A 88 5.27 3.08 7.99
CA ALA A 88 4.82 1.76 8.37
C ALA A 88 5.52 0.68 7.53
N MET A 89 5.90 -0.42 8.18
CA MET A 89 6.47 -1.58 7.51
C MET A 89 5.35 -2.54 7.16
N LEU A 90 5.21 -2.83 5.89
CA LEU A 90 4.16 -3.71 5.38
C LEU A 90 4.74 -5.01 4.87
N GLU A 91 4.13 -6.12 5.26
CA GLU A 91 4.51 -7.44 4.77
C GLU A 91 3.68 -7.80 3.56
N ILE A 92 4.35 -8.27 2.51
CA ILE A 92 3.71 -8.62 1.25
C ILE A 92 3.94 -10.11 1.02
N SER A 93 2.87 -10.81 0.69
CA SER A 93 2.89 -12.26 0.51
C SER A 93 2.33 -12.64 -0.84
N ASN A 94 2.81 -13.77 -1.37
CA ASN A 94 2.23 -14.34 -2.58
C ASN A 94 0.82 -14.85 -2.30
N PRO A 95 -0.06 -14.82 -3.32
CA PRO A 95 -1.44 -15.29 -3.16
C PRO A 95 -1.54 -16.77 -2.86
#